data_b05c19d466e54a8e0d2bea54d40833ed
#
_entry.id   b05c19d466e54a8e0d2bea54d40833ed
#
_cell.length_a   1.000
_cell.length_b   1.000
_cell.length_c   1.000
_cell.angle_alpha   90.00
_cell.angle_beta   90.00
_cell.angle_gamma   90.00
#
_symmetry.space_group_name_H-M   'P 1'
#
loop_
_entity.id
_entity.type
_entity.pdbx_description
1 polymer ?
#
loop_
_entity_poly.entity_id
_entity_poly.type
_entity_poly.pdbx_seq_one_letter_code
_entity_poly.pdbx_strand_id
1 'polypeptide(L)'
;MESLEIVLERAEKEYSEEEKIALAERKNGYYKEFIKKLTPNDILPGAKETLEELRNNGIKIAIGSSSKNTPVILKQIGLENYFDAVSDGNNIKNSKPDPEVFLKASQMLKIPANECMIVEDADAGIEAGKRAGMETLSVHGAKGADISLESLSGKRISSFLINMDKN
;
A
#
# COMPACT_ATOMS: atom_id res chain seq x y z
N MET A 1 -12.77 -10.28 -3.76
CA MET A 1 -13.47 -10.49 -5.05
C MET A 1 -12.82 -9.68 -6.17
N GLU A 2 -12.69 -8.34 -6.10
CA GLU A 2 -12.13 -7.47 -7.15
C GLU A 2 -10.86 -7.99 -7.83
N SER A 3 -9.84 -8.40 -7.08
CA SER A 3 -8.59 -8.92 -7.66
C SER A 3 -8.74 -10.27 -8.37
N LEU A 4 -9.83 -11.00 -8.14
CA LEU A 4 -10.15 -12.21 -8.88
C LEU A 4 -10.91 -11.86 -10.16
N GLU A 5 -11.80 -10.89 -10.13
CA GLU A 5 -12.58 -10.42 -11.29
C GLU A 5 -11.64 -9.92 -12.39
N ILE A 6 -10.63 -9.10 -12.04
CA ILE A 6 -9.59 -8.66 -12.98
C ILE A 6 -8.87 -9.83 -13.67
N VAL A 7 -8.63 -10.92 -12.94
CA VAL A 7 -8.03 -12.13 -13.54
C VAL A 7 -9.03 -12.86 -14.44
N LEU A 8 -10.28 -12.91 -14.03
CA LEU A 8 -11.35 -13.61 -14.76
C LEU A 8 -11.83 -12.85 -16.01
N GLU A 9 -11.66 -11.52 -16.08
CA GLU A 9 -11.92 -10.73 -17.30
C GLU A 9 -11.16 -11.24 -18.55
N ARG A 10 -10.03 -11.93 -18.32
CA ARG A 10 -9.22 -12.53 -19.39
C ARG A 10 -9.47 -14.02 -19.59
N ALA A 11 -10.44 -14.58 -18.88
CA ALA A 11 -10.77 -15.98 -19.00
C ALA A 11 -11.73 -16.23 -20.18
N GLU A 12 -11.49 -17.30 -20.93
CA GLU A 12 -12.35 -17.73 -22.05
C GLU A 12 -13.69 -18.36 -21.58
N LYS A 13 -13.82 -18.61 -20.27
CA LYS A 13 -14.98 -19.25 -19.66
C LYS A 13 -15.68 -18.29 -18.70
N GLU A 14 -17.00 -18.25 -18.76
CA GLU A 14 -17.82 -17.64 -17.72
C GLU A 14 -17.88 -18.54 -16.49
N TYR A 15 -17.78 -17.95 -15.29
CA TYR A 15 -17.83 -18.63 -14.00
C TYR A 15 -19.07 -18.23 -13.24
N SER A 16 -19.75 -19.19 -12.63
CA SER A 16 -20.85 -18.91 -11.69
C SER A 16 -20.31 -18.19 -10.43
N GLU A 17 -21.20 -17.52 -9.69
CA GLU A 17 -20.81 -16.88 -8.43
C GLU A 17 -20.21 -17.87 -7.42
N GLU A 18 -20.73 -19.10 -7.36
CA GLU A 18 -20.22 -20.16 -6.51
C GLU A 18 -18.80 -20.58 -6.93
N GLU A 19 -18.56 -20.73 -8.24
CA GLU A 19 -17.22 -21.02 -8.77
C GLU A 19 -16.24 -19.87 -8.47
N LYS A 20 -16.66 -18.62 -8.60
CA LYS A 20 -15.82 -17.44 -8.27
C LYS A 20 -15.46 -17.42 -6.78
N ILE A 21 -16.41 -17.69 -5.89
CA ILE A 21 -16.17 -17.78 -4.46
C ILE A 21 -15.13 -18.88 -4.16
N ALA A 22 -15.31 -20.07 -4.69
CA ALA A 22 -14.39 -21.19 -4.50
C ALA A 22 -12.98 -20.88 -5.01
N LEU A 23 -12.87 -20.19 -6.17
CA LEU A 23 -11.59 -19.74 -6.72
C LEU A 23 -10.92 -18.67 -5.85
N ALA A 24 -11.70 -17.73 -5.31
CA ALA A 24 -11.21 -16.69 -4.41
C ALA A 24 -10.67 -17.30 -3.10
N GLU A 25 -11.38 -18.27 -2.52
CA GLU A 25 -10.95 -18.98 -1.33
C GLU A 25 -9.68 -19.79 -1.56
N ARG A 26 -9.59 -20.50 -2.68
CA ARG A 26 -8.39 -21.26 -3.07
C ARG A 26 -7.18 -20.34 -3.28
N LYS A 27 -7.36 -19.23 -4.02
CA LYS A 27 -6.34 -18.19 -4.18
C LYS A 27 -5.85 -17.66 -2.83
N ASN A 28 -6.79 -17.33 -1.94
CA ASN A 28 -6.47 -16.82 -0.61
C ASN A 28 -5.75 -17.86 0.25
N GLY A 29 -6.08 -19.14 0.11
CA GLY A 29 -5.36 -20.25 0.75
C GLY A 29 -3.89 -20.29 0.33
N TYR A 30 -3.61 -20.31 -0.98
CA TYR A 30 -2.24 -20.26 -1.51
C TYR A 30 -1.49 -19.00 -1.07
N TYR A 31 -2.15 -17.86 -1.08
CA TYR A 31 -1.56 -16.59 -0.64
C TYR A 31 -1.16 -16.62 0.84
N LYS A 32 -2.01 -17.17 1.71
CA LYS A 32 -1.68 -17.35 3.13
C LYS A 32 -0.46 -18.24 3.35
N GLU A 33 -0.35 -19.35 2.60
CA GLU A 33 0.84 -20.22 2.71
C GLU A 33 2.10 -19.53 2.17
N PHE A 34 1.97 -18.70 1.13
CA PHE A 34 3.09 -17.89 0.64
C PHE A 34 3.55 -16.86 1.68
N ILE A 35 2.61 -16.14 2.30
CA ILE A 35 2.92 -15.13 3.34
C ILE A 35 3.70 -15.74 4.49
N LYS A 36 3.40 -16.97 4.92
CA LYS A 36 4.11 -17.64 6.01
C LYS A 36 5.60 -17.86 5.73
N LYS A 37 6.00 -17.83 4.47
CA LYS A 37 7.40 -18.01 4.06
C LYS A 37 8.17 -16.70 3.94
N LEU A 38 7.48 -15.55 4.06
CA LEU A 38 8.13 -14.25 4.01
C LEU A 38 9.10 -14.07 5.17
N THR A 39 10.16 -13.33 4.90
CA THR A 39 11.26 -13.01 5.82
C THR A 39 11.62 -11.53 5.67
N PRO A 40 12.41 -10.93 6.56
CA PRO A 40 12.93 -9.57 6.37
C PRO A 40 13.73 -9.35 5.06
N ASN A 41 14.23 -10.41 4.44
CA ASN A 41 14.94 -10.32 3.15
C ASN A 41 14.00 -10.09 1.95
N ASP A 42 12.68 -10.24 2.15
CA ASP A 42 11.68 -9.99 1.12
C ASP A 42 11.22 -8.52 1.09
N ILE A 43 11.76 -7.67 1.97
CA ILE A 43 11.57 -6.22 1.90
C ILE A 43 12.28 -5.70 0.66
N LEU A 44 11.56 -4.90 -0.14
CA LEU A 44 12.11 -4.34 -1.39
C LEU A 44 13.36 -3.49 -1.12
N PRO A 45 14.35 -3.53 -2.04
CA PRO A 45 15.56 -2.72 -1.91
C PRO A 45 15.26 -1.24 -1.73
N GLY A 46 15.90 -0.60 -0.76
CA GLY A 46 15.73 0.82 -0.43
C GLY A 46 14.54 1.12 0.48
N ALA A 47 13.60 0.18 0.66
CA ALA A 47 12.42 0.46 1.48
C ALA A 47 12.77 0.60 2.98
N LYS A 48 13.64 -0.27 3.51
CA LYS A 48 14.04 -0.19 4.91
C LYS A 48 14.84 1.09 5.20
N GLU A 49 15.78 1.42 4.35
CA GLU A 49 16.59 2.64 4.44
C GLU A 49 15.70 3.89 4.36
N THR A 50 14.70 3.88 3.49
CA THR A 50 13.71 4.97 3.39
C THR A 50 12.89 5.11 4.67
N LEU A 51 12.39 4.01 5.22
CA LEU A 51 11.62 4.03 6.48
C LEU A 51 12.46 4.57 7.64
N GLU A 52 13.73 4.15 7.75
CA GLU A 52 14.67 4.65 8.75
C GLU A 52 14.98 6.14 8.56
N GLU A 53 15.19 6.58 7.33
CA GLU A 53 15.43 7.98 6.97
C GLU A 53 14.24 8.88 7.35
N LEU A 54 13.00 8.47 7.00
CA LEU A 54 11.80 9.21 7.36
C LEU A 54 11.64 9.33 8.88
N ARG A 55 11.85 8.24 9.61
CA ARG A 55 11.76 8.21 11.07
C ARG A 55 12.82 9.10 11.74
N ASN A 56 14.06 9.09 11.23
CA ASN A 56 15.14 9.93 11.73
C ASN A 56 14.88 11.43 11.50
N ASN A 57 14.06 11.77 10.52
CA ASN A 57 13.61 13.14 10.27
C ASN A 57 12.29 13.50 11.00
N GLY A 58 11.81 12.64 11.91
CA GLY A 58 10.58 12.90 12.68
C GLY A 58 9.29 12.76 11.88
N ILE A 59 9.34 12.22 10.66
CA ILE A 59 8.19 12.04 9.79
C ILE A 59 7.40 10.81 10.26
N LYS A 60 6.10 10.98 10.42
CA LYS A 60 5.18 9.88 10.75
C LYS A 60 4.98 8.98 9.55
N ILE A 61 4.96 7.68 9.79
CA ILE A 61 4.81 6.67 8.74
C ILE A 61 3.63 5.73 9.01
N ALA A 62 2.85 5.46 7.99
CA ALA A 62 1.70 4.57 8.09
C ALA A 62 1.64 3.59 6.92
N ILE A 63 0.95 2.48 7.14
CA ILE A 63 0.54 1.56 6.08
C ILE A 63 -0.88 1.89 5.63
N GLY A 64 -1.08 1.92 4.30
CA GLY A 64 -2.38 1.91 3.65
C GLY A 64 -2.48 0.73 2.68
N SER A 65 -3.15 -0.36 3.09
CA SER A 65 -3.21 -1.62 2.33
C SER A 65 -4.65 -2.11 2.20
N SER A 66 -5.04 -2.63 1.03
CA SER A 66 -6.35 -3.30 0.88
C SER A 66 -6.35 -4.76 1.38
N SER A 67 -5.20 -5.27 1.81
CA SER A 67 -5.06 -6.67 2.25
C SER A 67 -5.47 -6.86 3.71
N LYS A 68 -6.32 -7.86 3.98
CA LYS A 68 -6.62 -8.33 5.34
C LYS A 68 -5.45 -9.08 6.00
N ASN A 69 -4.45 -9.46 5.22
CA ASN A 69 -3.29 -10.18 5.72
C ASN A 69 -2.12 -9.25 6.13
N THR A 70 -2.31 -7.93 6.07
CA THR A 70 -1.28 -6.95 6.39
C THR A 70 -0.60 -7.19 7.75
N PRO A 71 -1.31 -7.46 8.86
CA PRO A 71 -0.66 -7.72 10.14
C PRO A 71 0.28 -8.94 10.11
N VAL A 72 -0.15 -10.00 9.41
CA VAL A 72 0.68 -11.21 9.27
C VAL A 72 1.92 -10.92 8.43
N ILE A 73 1.78 -10.18 7.32
CA ILE A 73 2.91 -9.79 6.48
C ILE A 73 3.92 -8.97 7.27
N LEU A 74 3.48 -7.93 7.97
CA LEU A 74 4.34 -7.07 8.78
C LEU A 74 5.10 -7.86 9.84
N LYS A 75 4.44 -8.82 10.49
CA LYS A 75 5.07 -9.71 11.46
C LYS A 75 6.17 -10.57 10.81
N GLN A 76 5.89 -11.18 9.66
CA GLN A 76 6.84 -12.05 8.96
C GLN A 76 8.09 -11.31 8.49
N ILE A 77 7.94 -10.09 8.00
CA ILE A 77 9.06 -9.27 7.54
C ILE A 77 9.74 -8.47 8.67
N GLY A 78 9.33 -8.67 9.94
CA GLY A 78 9.95 -8.03 11.11
C GLY A 78 9.60 -6.56 11.29
N LEU A 79 8.48 -6.09 10.71
CA LEU A 79 7.98 -4.71 10.83
C LEU A 79 6.70 -4.62 11.68
N GLU A 80 6.42 -5.64 12.50
CA GLU A 80 5.33 -5.59 13.48
C GLU A 80 5.56 -4.40 14.43
N ASN A 81 4.56 -3.58 14.64
CA ASN A 81 4.62 -2.36 15.48
C ASN A 81 5.63 -1.28 15.02
N TYR A 82 6.14 -1.38 13.79
CA TYR A 82 7.07 -0.39 13.27
C TYR A 82 6.38 0.92 12.85
N PHE A 83 5.15 0.87 12.36
CA PHE A 83 4.41 2.01 11.81
C PHE A 83 3.60 2.73 12.89
N ASP A 84 3.46 4.06 12.74
CA ASP A 84 2.65 4.89 13.64
C ASP A 84 1.15 4.62 13.47
N ALA A 85 0.72 4.13 12.29
CA ALA A 85 -0.64 3.68 12.01
C ALA A 85 -0.67 2.60 10.94
N VAL A 86 -1.68 1.73 10.99
CA VAL A 86 -1.95 0.71 9.97
C VAL A 86 -3.44 0.74 9.62
N SER A 87 -3.73 1.21 8.40
CA SER A 87 -5.04 1.08 7.78
C SER A 87 -4.97 -0.06 6.77
N ASP A 88 -5.82 -1.07 6.94
CA ASP A 88 -5.78 -2.27 6.11
C ASP A 88 -7.18 -2.85 5.83
N GLY A 89 -7.23 -3.94 5.07
CA GLY A 89 -8.47 -4.61 4.67
C GLY A 89 -9.35 -5.11 5.82
N ASN A 90 -8.89 -5.06 7.09
CA ASN A 90 -9.70 -5.41 8.25
C ASN A 90 -10.47 -4.20 8.79
N ASN A 91 -10.06 -2.99 8.46
CA ASN A 91 -10.63 -1.77 8.99
C ASN A 91 -11.19 -0.81 7.92
N ILE A 92 -11.23 -1.20 6.65
CA ILE A 92 -11.85 -0.48 5.53
C ILE A 92 -13.01 -1.28 4.94
N LYS A 93 -13.89 -0.59 4.21
CA LYS A 93 -15.01 -1.18 3.47
C LYS A 93 -14.71 -1.28 1.99
N ASN A 94 -14.09 -0.24 1.43
CA ASN A 94 -13.81 -0.11 0.01
C ASN A 94 -12.31 -0.26 -0.26
N SER A 95 -11.95 -1.05 -1.28
CA SER A 95 -10.57 -1.21 -1.72
C SER A 95 -10.16 -0.08 -2.67
N LYS A 96 -8.84 0.12 -2.87
CA LYS A 96 -8.30 1.01 -3.90
C LYS A 96 -8.92 0.67 -5.28
N PRO A 97 -9.34 1.65 -6.07
CA PRO A 97 -8.98 3.08 -6.05
C PRO A 97 -9.85 3.96 -5.14
N ASP A 98 -10.67 3.41 -4.24
CA ASP A 98 -11.36 4.22 -3.23
C ASP A 98 -10.32 4.81 -2.25
N PRO A 99 -10.43 6.10 -1.86
CA PRO A 99 -9.47 6.75 -0.99
C PRO A 99 -9.54 6.32 0.49
N GLU A 100 -10.52 5.51 0.88
CA GLU A 100 -10.85 5.18 2.27
C GLU A 100 -9.61 4.74 3.08
N VAL A 101 -8.77 3.87 2.50
CA VAL A 101 -7.60 3.33 3.19
C VAL A 101 -6.60 4.41 3.59
N PHE A 102 -6.37 5.39 2.73
CA PHE A 102 -5.42 6.47 2.99
C PHE A 102 -6.00 7.56 3.88
N LEU A 103 -7.26 7.94 3.68
CA LEU A 103 -7.97 8.85 4.57
C LEU A 103 -8.03 8.33 6.00
N LYS A 104 -8.23 7.03 6.16
CA LYS A 104 -8.23 6.39 7.47
C LYS A 104 -6.84 6.38 8.11
N ALA A 105 -5.78 6.10 7.33
CA ALA A 105 -4.41 6.20 7.81
C ALA A 105 -4.09 7.62 8.30
N SER A 106 -4.43 8.65 7.53
CA SER A 106 -4.29 10.07 7.89
C SER A 106 -5.02 10.42 9.19
N GLN A 107 -6.26 9.97 9.34
CA GLN A 107 -7.05 10.16 10.58
C GLN A 107 -6.38 9.50 11.79
N MET A 108 -5.86 8.29 11.64
CA MET A 108 -5.15 7.58 12.71
C MET A 108 -3.86 8.29 13.11
N LEU A 109 -3.12 8.85 12.14
CA LEU A 109 -1.94 9.69 12.39
C LEU A 109 -2.29 11.06 12.98
N LYS A 110 -3.54 11.51 12.85
CA LYS A 110 -4.02 12.86 13.18
C LYS A 110 -3.28 13.94 12.36
N ILE A 111 -3.01 13.65 11.09
CA ILE A 111 -2.38 14.55 10.12
C ILE A 111 -3.37 14.79 8.98
N PRO A 112 -3.62 16.04 8.56
CA PRO A 112 -4.46 16.34 7.41
C PRO A 112 -3.99 15.66 6.13
N ALA A 113 -4.93 15.26 5.26
CA ALA A 113 -4.61 14.54 4.04
C ALA A 113 -3.65 15.33 3.12
N ASN A 114 -3.83 16.64 3.00
CA ASN A 114 -2.98 17.52 2.20
C ASN A 114 -1.56 17.72 2.77
N GLU A 115 -1.29 17.21 3.95
CA GLU A 115 0.06 17.15 4.56
C GLU A 115 0.63 15.73 4.50
N CYS A 116 -0.02 14.81 3.79
CA CYS A 116 0.42 13.44 3.62
C CYS A 116 0.88 13.17 2.18
N MET A 117 1.89 12.32 2.05
CA MET A 117 2.34 11.78 0.76
C MET A 117 2.08 10.27 0.71
N ILE A 118 1.60 9.80 -0.43
CA ILE A 118 1.45 8.37 -0.72
C ILE A 118 2.66 7.89 -1.53
N VAL A 119 3.24 6.77 -1.12
CA VAL A 119 4.25 6.04 -1.90
C VAL A 119 3.62 4.72 -2.35
N GLU A 120 3.52 4.51 -3.64
CA GLU A 120 2.76 3.40 -4.24
C GLU A 120 3.44 2.85 -5.50
N ASP A 121 3.13 1.58 -5.80
CA ASP A 121 3.62 0.85 -6.97
C ASP A 121 2.50 0.45 -7.95
N ALA A 122 1.25 0.73 -7.62
CA ALA A 122 0.07 0.38 -8.41
C ALA A 122 -0.76 1.60 -8.80
N ASP A 123 -1.24 1.63 -10.05
CA ASP A 123 -2.07 2.72 -10.58
C ASP A 123 -3.31 2.99 -9.71
N ALA A 124 -3.98 1.93 -9.22
CA ALA A 124 -5.14 2.07 -8.33
C ALA A 124 -4.80 2.72 -6.99
N GLY A 125 -3.57 2.54 -6.48
CA GLY A 125 -3.11 3.21 -5.28
C GLY A 125 -2.79 4.68 -5.50
N ILE A 126 -2.18 5.02 -6.63
CA ILE A 126 -1.95 6.41 -7.05
C ILE A 126 -3.30 7.15 -7.20
N GLU A 127 -4.28 6.51 -7.86
CA GLU A 127 -5.62 7.09 -8.00
C GLU A 127 -6.30 7.30 -6.64
N ALA A 128 -6.22 6.34 -5.73
CA ALA A 128 -6.74 6.46 -4.37
C ALA A 128 -6.09 7.61 -3.59
N GLY A 129 -4.76 7.79 -3.70
CA GLY A 129 -4.02 8.89 -3.09
C GLY A 129 -4.50 10.25 -3.59
N LYS A 130 -4.64 10.40 -4.91
CA LYS A 130 -5.16 11.64 -5.53
C LYS A 130 -6.59 11.95 -5.11
N ARG A 131 -7.46 10.93 -5.07
CA ARG A 131 -8.84 11.09 -4.57
C ARG A 131 -8.89 11.45 -3.08
N ALA A 132 -7.87 11.05 -2.31
CA ALA A 132 -7.71 11.46 -0.92
C ALA A 132 -7.21 12.91 -0.76
N GLY A 133 -6.78 13.58 -1.83
CA GLY A 133 -6.16 14.91 -1.79
C GLY A 133 -4.75 14.90 -1.22
N MET A 134 -4.04 13.78 -1.38
CA MET A 134 -2.67 13.57 -0.94
C MET A 134 -1.70 13.71 -2.11
N GLU A 135 -0.47 14.14 -1.87
CA GLU A 135 0.59 14.07 -2.86
C GLU A 135 0.99 12.61 -3.12
N THR A 136 1.32 12.29 -4.37
CA THR A 136 1.57 10.91 -4.77
C THR A 136 2.95 10.74 -5.37
N LEU A 137 3.67 9.74 -4.88
CA LEU A 137 4.95 9.30 -5.38
C LEU A 137 4.82 7.85 -5.87
N SER A 138 5.09 7.63 -7.15
CA SER A 138 5.11 6.27 -7.69
C SER A 138 6.51 5.67 -7.63
N VAL A 139 6.55 4.35 -7.40
CA VAL A 139 7.72 3.50 -7.58
C VAL A 139 7.37 2.40 -8.57
N HIS A 140 8.40 1.83 -9.22
CA HIS A 140 8.21 0.69 -10.15
C HIS A 140 7.22 0.94 -11.31
N GLY A 141 7.04 2.20 -11.72
CA GLY A 141 6.32 2.55 -12.95
C GLY A 141 4.81 2.72 -12.84
N ALA A 142 4.23 2.83 -11.65
CA ALA A 142 2.83 3.21 -11.50
C ALA A 142 2.57 4.59 -12.12
N LYS A 143 1.44 4.72 -12.84
CA LYS A 143 1.13 5.87 -13.68
C LYS A 143 0.35 6.94 -12.93
N GLY A 144 0.51 8.18 -13.39
CA GLY A 144 -0.32 9.29 -12.95
C GLY A 144 0.09 9.92 -11.62
N ALA A 145 1.18 9.52 -10.99
CA ALA A 145 1.69 10.15 -9.78
C ALA A 145 2.26 11.55 -10.04
N ASP A 146 2.33 12.37 -9.00
CA ASP A 146 2.91 13.71 -9.05
C ASP A 146 4.45 13.62 -9.13
N ILE A 147 5.03 12.60 -8.49
CA ILE A 147 6.45 12.28 -8.52
C ILE A 147 6.61 10.81 -8.94
N SER A 148 7.61 10.52 -9.78
CA SER A 148 7.90 9.15 -10.22
C SER A 148 9.35 8.79 -10.00
N LEU A 149 9.60 7.66 -9.34
CA LEU A 149 10.91 7.08 -9.12
C LEU A 149 10.94 5.65 -9.64
N GLU A 150 12.06 5.20 -10.17
CA GLU A 150 12.24 3.79 -10.56
C GLU A 150 12.32 2.87 -9.34
N SER A 151 12.94 3.34 -8.26
CA SER A 151 13.05 2.62 -6.98
C SER A 151 13.31 3.58 -5.83
N LEU A 152 13.17 3.08 -4.60
CA LEU A 152 13.52 3.82 -3.38
C LEU A 152 15.03 3.82 -3.09
N SER A 153 15.81 2.93 -3.71
CA SER A 153 17.23 2.76 -3.44
C SER A 153 18.01 4.05 -3.68
N GLY A 154 18.74 4.50 -2.65
CA GLY A 154 19.59 5.70 -2.71
C GLY A 154 18.83 7.03 -2.83
N LYS A 155 17.53 7.03 -2.56
CA LYS A 155 16.70 8.25 -2.60
C LYS A 155 16.41 8.77 -1.19
N ARG A 156 16.37 10.11 -1.08
CA ARG A 156 15.95 10.80 0.15
C ARG A 156 14.51 11.27 0.00
N ILE A 157 13.58 10.43 0.45
CA ILE A 157 12.14 10.71 0.32
C ILE A 157 11.72 11.89 1.19
N SER A 158 12.35 12.09 2.35
CA SER A 158 12.09 13.24 3.21
C SER A 158 12.29 14.58 2.51
N SER A 159 13.18 14.67 1.51
CA SER A 159 13.41 15.91 0.75
C SER A 159 12.19 16.36 -0.05
N PHE A 160 11.30 15.44 -0.45
CA PHE A 160 10.06 15.79 -1.13
C PHE A 160 9.05 16.35 -0.13
N LEU A 161 8.91 15.74 1.06
CA LEU A 161 7.99 16.18 2.11
C LEU A 161 8.36 17.54 2.70
N ILE A 162 9.64 17.82 2.90
CA ILE A 162 10.11 19.12 3.45
C ILE A 162 9.77 20.28 2.51
N ASN A 163 9.61 20.04 1.21
CA ASN A 163 9.24 21.06 0.25
C ASN A 163 7.74 21.32 0.18
N MET A 164 6.89 20.44 0.72
CA MET A 164 5.43 20.64 0.79
C MET A 164 5.07 21.78 1.75
N ASP A 165 5.83 21.98 2.84
CA ASP A 165 5.60 23.05 3.82
C ASP A 165 5.92 24.47 3.31
N LYS A 166 6.39 24.62 2.05
CA LYS A 166 6.86 25.92 1.51
C LYS A 166 5.95 26.52 0.45
N ASN A 167 4.86 25.88 0.11
CA ASN A 167 3.84 26.35 -0.85
C ASN A 167 2.48 26.53 -0.16
#